data_b27cdf3a2acdc5775f66f5614fc93286
#
_entry.id   b27cdf3a2acdc5775f66f5614fc93286
#
_cell.length_a   1.000
_cell.length_b   1.000
_cell.length_c   1.000
_cell.angle_alpha   90.00
_cell.angle_beta   90.00
_cell.angle_gamma   90.00
#
_symmetry.space_group_name_H-M   'P 1'
#
loop_
_entity.id
_entity.type
_entity.pdbx_description
1 polymer ?
#
loop_
_entity_poly.entity_id
_entity_poly.type
_entity_poly.pdbx_seq_one_letter_code
_entity_poly.pdbx_strand_id
1 'polypeptide(L)'
;MRILXLGDVVGRCGRKAIIENLSGLREKLNVDFIIVNSENATSGMGLSGAHAKEILEAGANCITLGDHAFDQKDMLQFIXTEPRIXRPLNFSKSAPGRGVGLFTATRGRKXLVTQVLGQVFMKRPYXDPFSSIEEILKRHPLGGQAAAIVVDMHCEATSEKMAMGHFCDGRASMVVGSHTHIPTADAXILNRGTGFQSDAGMCGDYDSVIGMEKXEPLRRFXTGMPKARFEPAXGPATLCGVLVETXDTTGHANSLKMVRCGGRLDQTVEI
;
A
#
# COMPACT_ATOMS: atom_id res chain seq x y z
N MET A 1 1.69 12.67 -14.22
CA MET A 1 0.93 11.42 -13.98
C MET A 1 0.27 11.50 -12.61
N ARG A 2 -1.02 11.07 -12.49
CA ARG A 2 -1.74 11.08 -11.20
C ARG A 2 -1.85 9.64 -10.73
N ILE A 3 -1.25 9.32 -9.56
CA ILE A 3 -1.11 7.96 -9.02
C ILE A 3 -1.76 7.95 -7.62
N LEU A 4 -2.64 6.99 -7.39
CA LEU A 4 -3.34 6.82 -6.11
C LEU A 4 -2.87 5.53 -5.41
N UNK A 5 -2.35 5.34 -4.07
CA UNK A 5 -2.02 4.50 -3.37
C UNK A 5 -2.95 4.35 -2.54
N LEU A 6 -3.82 3.36 -2.40
CA LEU A 6 -4.77 3.03 -1.33
C LEU A 6 -4.09 2.08 -0.34
N GLY A 7 -4.27 2.36 0.95
CA GLY A 7 -3.57 1.60 2.00
C GLY A 7 -4.23 0.27 2.31
N ASP A 8 -3.75 -0.37 3.35
CA ASP A 8 -4.05 -1.76 3.69
C ASP A 8 -5.56 -2.07 3.69
N VAL A 9 -6.01 -2.89 2.73
CA VAL A 9 -7.41 -3.34 2.67
C VAL A 9 -7.62 -4.40 3.75
N VAL A 10 -8.56 -4.15 4.66
CA VAL A 10 -8.81 -5.07 5.79
C VAL A 10 -10.19 -5.71 5.66
N GLY A 11 -10.20 -7.02 5.45
CA GLY A 11 -11.38 -7.84 5.51
C GLY A 11 -12.43 -7.55 4.46
N ARG A 12 -13.63 -8.08 4.69
CA ARG A 12 -14.74 -7.99 3.75
C ARG A 12 -15.21 -6.56 3.52
N CYS A 13 -15.30 -5.74 4.57
CA CYS A 13 -15.80 -4.37 4.44
C CYS A 13 -14.84 -3.52 3.60
N GLY A 14 -13.52 -3.69 3.81
CA GLY A 14 -12.51 -3.00 3.00
C GLY A 14 -12.57 -3.41 1.53
N ARG A 15 -12.65 -4.74 1.25
CA ARG A 15 -12.79 -5.22 -0.14
C ARG A 15 -14.04 -4.67 -0.81
N LYS A 16 -15.18 -4.74 -0.11
CA LYS A 16 -16.45 -4.23 -0.64
C LYS A 16 -16.32 -2.74 -1.02
N ALA A 17 -15.77 -1.94 -0.12
CA ALA A 17 -15.59 -0.51 -0.36
C ALA A 17 -14.67 -0.25 -1.57
N ILE A 18 -13.57 -1.01 -1.69
CA ILE A 18 -12.68 -0.93 -2.86
C ILE A 18 -13.48 -1.23 -4.14
N ILE A 19 -14.16 -2.37 -4.20
CA ILE A 19 -14.87 -2.82 -5.40
C ILE A 19 -15.93 -1.80 -5.83
N GLU A 20 -16.67 -1.24 -4.88
CA GLU A 20 -17.75 -0.31 -5.16
C GLU A 20 -17.28 1.09 -5.57
N ASN A 21 -16.09 1.50 -5.14
CA ASN A 21 -15.70 2.92 -5.26
C ASN A 21 -14.49 3.20 -6.16
N LEU A 22 -13.71 2.18 -6.58
CA LEU A 22 -12.50 2.43 -7.39
C LEU A 22 -12.77 3.21 -8.67
N SER A 23 -13.85 2.86 -9.40
CA SER A 23 -14.20 3.56 -10.64
C SER A 23 -14.53 5.04 -10.37
N GLY A 24 -15.34 5.30 -9.34
CA GLY A 24 -15.70 6.68 -8.96
C GLY A 24 -14.48 7.50 -8.53
N LEU A 25 -13.59 6.90 -7.73
CA LEU A 25 -12.34 7.55 -7.33
C LEU A 25 -11.46 7.87 -8.55
N ARG A 26 -11.34 6.92 -9.48
CA ARG A 26 -10.56 7.12 -10.71
C ARG A 26 -11.07 8.35 -11.49
N GLU A 27 -12.39 8.41 -11.69
CA GLU A 27 -13.00 9.51 -12.44
C GLU A 27 -12.86 10.84 -11.69
N LYS A 28 -13.28 10.86 -10.42
CA LYS A 28 -13.32 12.10 -9.63
C LYS A 28 -11.94 12.71 -9.42
N LEU A 29 -10.93 11.87 -9.20
CA LEU A 29 -9.56 12.32 -8.96
C LEU A 29 -8.70 12.31 -10.24
N ASN A 30 -9.29 11.92 -11.38
CA ASN A 30 -8.60 11.85 -12.68
C ASN A 30 -7.30 11.03 -12.57
N VAL A 31 -7.41 9.80 -12.05
CA VAL A 31 -6.26 8.96 -11.71
C VAL A 31 -5.79 8.15 -12.91
N ASP A 32 -4.51 8.24 -13.24
CA ASP A 32 -3.86 7.45 -14.30
C ASP A 32 -3.55 6.01 -13.87
N PHE A 33 -3.25 5.79 -12.57
CA PHE A 33 -2.80 4.49 -12.08
C PHE A 33 -3.17 4.32 -10.61
N ILE A 34 -3.79 3.19 -10.27
CA ILE A 34 -4.22 2.87 -8.89
C ILE A 34 -3.44 1.67 -8.37
N ILE A 35 -2.80 1.86 -7.21
CA ILE A 35 -2.12 0.83 -6.43
C ILE A 35 -2.97 0.55 -5.19
N VAL A 36 -3.21 -0.72 -4.87
CA VAL A 36 -3.99 -1.10 -3.68
C VAL A 36 -3.16 -2.07 -2.85
N ASN A 37 -2.84 -1.68 -1.61
CA ASN A 37 -2.24 -2.64 -0.67
C ASN A 37 -3.35 -3.56 -0.17
N SER A 38 -3.24 -4.85 -0.46
CA SER A 38 -4.32 -5.81 -0.18
C SER A 38 -3.90 -6.91 0.81
N GLU A 39 -2.85 -6.68 1.60
CA GLU A 39 -2.28 -7.74 2.42
C GLU A 39 -3.22 -8.31 3.49
N ASN A 40 -4.27 -7.57 3.88
CA ASN A 40 -5.22 -8.02 4.91
C ASN A 40 -6.63 -8.24 4.35
N ALA A 41 -6.76 -8.33 3.04
CA ALA A 41 -8.08 -8.33 2.37
C ALA A 41 -8.88 -9.61 2.61
N THR A 42 -8.21 -10.77 2.79
CA THR A 42 -8.89 -12.04 3.03
C THR A 42 -8.90 -12.35 4.51
N SER A 43 -10.07 -12.20 5.13
CA SER A 43 -10.27 -12.51 6.56
C SER A 43 -9.33 -11.77 7.50
N GLY A 44 -8.82 -10.62 7.07
CA GLY A 44 -7.92 -9.78 7.87
C GLY A 44 -6.44 -10.17 7.82
N MET A 45 -6.07 -11.23 7.10
CA MET A 45 -4.69 -11.71 7.03
C MET A 45 -4.44 -12.37 5.68
N GLY A 46 -3.64 -11.73 4.84
CA GLY A 46 -3.30 -12.25 3.53
C GLY A 46 -4.33 -11.90 2.47
N LEU A 47 -4.07 -12.36 1.26
CA LEU A 47 -4.90 -12.14 0.08
C LEU A 47 -5.04 -13.46 -0.69
N SER A 48 -6.29 -13.91 -0.92
CA SER A 48 -6.53 -15.08 -1.77
C SER A 48 -6.53 -14.68 -3.24
N GLY A 49 -6.26 -15.63 -4.13
CA GLY A 49 -6.33 -15.40 -5.58
C GLY A 49 -7.68 -14.91 -6.05
N ALA A 50 -8.77 -15.45 -5.46
CA ALA A 50 -10.12 -15.02 -5.81
C ALA A 50 -10.34 -13.53 -5.46
N HIS A 51 -9.98 -13.11 -4.26
CA HIS A 51 -10.14 -11.71 -3.85
C HIS A 51 -9.18 -10.78 -4.63
N ALA A 52 -7.98 -11.27 -4.99
CA ALA A 52 -7.07 -10.50 -5.84
C ALA A 52 -7.71 -10.20 -7.20
N LYS A 53 -8.36 -11.20 -7.82
CA LYS A 53 -9.08 -11.01 -9.09
C LYS A 53 -10.16 -9.95 -8.97
N GLU A 54 -10.99 -10.01 -7.92
CA GLU A 54 -12.05 -9.03 -7.69
C GLU A 54 -11.51 -7.59 -7.63
N ILE A 55 -10.42 -7.39 -6.89
CA ILE A 55 -9.81 -6.06 -6.72
C ILE A 55 -9.22 -5.57 -8.06
N LEU A 56 -8.56 -6.45 -8.80
CA LEU A 56 -7.99 -6.10 -10.11
C LEU A 56 -9.10 -5.79 -11.14
N GLU A 57 -10.17 -6.57 -11.14
CA GLU A 57 -11.33 -6.36 -12.02
C GLU A 57 -12.08 -5.07 -11.70
N ALA A 58 -12.07 -4.66 -10.42
CA ALA A 58 -12.68 -3.39 -10.00
C ALA A 58 -11.90 -2.17 -10.49
N GLY A 59 -10.65 -2.36 -10.97
CA GLY A 59 -9.88 -1.28 -11.57
C GLY A 59 -8.50 -1.02 -10.95
N ALA A 60 -8.06 -1.82 -9.98
CA ALA A 60 -6.69 -1.69 -9.48
C ALA A 60 -5.70 -2.07 -10.58
N ASN A 61 -4.68 -1.24 -10.78
CA ASN A 61 -3.63 -1.50 -11.79
C ASN A 61 -2.52 -2.38 -11.20
N CYS A 62 -2.31 -2.29 -9.88
CA CYS A 62 -1.28 -3.03 -9.18
C CYS A 62 -1.74 -3.28 -7.75
N ILE A 63 -1.40 -4.45 -7.22
CA ILE A 63 -1.61 -4.80 -5.82
C ILE A 63 -0.24 -4.92 -5.14
N THR A 64 -0.07 -4.29 -3.97
CA THR A 64 1.04 -4.60 -3.06
C THR A 64 0.52 -5.45 -1.91
N LEU A 65 1.40 -6.15 -1.26
CA LEU A 65 1.09 -7.04 -0.13
C LEU A 65 1.78 -6.50 1.15
N GLY A 66 2.47 -7.36 1.90
CA GLY A 66 3.15 -6.97 3.12
C GLY A 66 3.72 -8.19 3.83
N ASP A 67 3.84 -8.13 5.15
CA ASP A 67 4.37 -9.27 5.93
C ASP A 67 3.37 -10.44 5.99
N HIS A 68 2.10 -10.21 5.66
CA HIS A 68 1.08 -11.26 5.51
C HIS A 68 0.94 -11.80 4.07
N ALA A 69 1.92 -11.52 3.19
CA ALA A 69 1.84 -11.81 1.74
C ALA A 69 1.41 -13.24 1.42
N PHE A 70 1.85 -14.22 2.22
CA PHE A 70 1.60 -15.64 1.96
C PHE A 70 0.78 -16.33 3.05
N ASP A 71 -0.01 -15.58 3.82
CA ASP A 71 -0.87 -16.17 4.85
C ASP A 71 -2.05 -16.93 4.23
N GLN A 72 -2.46 -16.59 2.98
CA GLN A 72 -3.39 -17.40 2.21
C GLN A 72 -2.58 -18.34 1.31
N LYS A 73 -2.75 -19.64 1.51
CA LYS A 73 -1.91 -20.67 0.86
C LYS A 73 -1.96 -20.65 -0.66
N ASP A 74 -3.14 -20.34 -1.23
CA ASP A 74 -3.32 -20.28 -2.68
C ASP A 74 -2.48 -19.18 -3.32
N MET A 75 -2.13 -18.12 -2.57
CA MET A 75 -1.30 -17.03 -3.09
C MET A 75 0.10 -17.53 -3.49
N LEU A 76 0.63 -18.56 -2.85
CA LEU A 76 1.92 -19.14 -3.25
C LEU A 76 1.96 -19.55 -4.73
N GLN A 77 0.83 -20.03 -5.24
CA GLN A 77 0.72 -20.44 -6.65
C GLN A 77 0.19 -19.30 -7.52
N PHE A 78 -0.83 -18.60 -7.03
CA PHE A 78 -1.51 -17.55 -7.79
C PHE A 78 -0.57 -16.41 -8.18
N ILE A 79 0.30 -15.98 -7.32
CA ILE A 79 1.25 -14.90 -7.58
C ILE A 79 2.20 -15.18 -8.75
N UNK A 80 2.36 -16.25 -8.87
CA UNK A 80 3.18 -16.61 -9.89
C UNK A 80 2.62 -16.39 -11.16
N THR A 81 1.24 -16.37 -11.30
CA THR A 81 0.54 -16.20 -12.58
C THR A 81 0.02 -14.78 -12.81
N GLU A 82 0.04 -13.92 -11.78
CA GLU A 82 -0.53 -12.56 -11.86
C GLU A 82 0.58 -11.50 -11.69
N PRO A 83 1.11 -10.97 -12.80
CA PRO A 83 2.24 -10.02 -12.73
C PRO A 83 1.88 -8.67 -12.12
N ARG A 84 0.60 -8.40 -11.87
CA ARG A 84 0.17 -7.13 -11.25
C ARG A 84 0.20 -7.17 -9.72
N ILE A 85 0.65 -8.31 -9.13
CA ILE A 85 0.81 -8.42 -7.65
C ILE A 85 2.29 -8.39 -7.28
N UNK A 86 2.76 -7.42 -6.47
CA UNK A 86 4.02 -7.31 -6.09
C UNK A 86 4.08 -7.68 -4.73
N ARG A 87 4.82 -8.72 -4.26
CA ARG A 87 5.18 -9.05 -2.88
C ARG A 87 6.35 -8.19 -2.43
N PRO A 88 6.66 -8.09 -1.12
CA PRO A 88 7.83 -7.31 -0.70
C PRO A 88 9.12 -7.76 -1.38
N LEU A 89 9.90 -6.79 -1.84
CA LEU A 89 11.13 -7.01 -2.60
C LEU A 89 12.18 -7.74 -1.76
N ASN A 90 12.27 -7.39 -0.47
CA ASN A 90 13.30 -7.92 0.45
C ASN A 90 12.90 -9.22 1.16
N PHE A 91 11.95 -9.97 0.61
CA PHE A 91 11.79 -11.40 0.90
C PHE A 91 12.96 -12.18 0.30
N SER A 92 13.12 -13.43 0.73
CA SER A 92 14.09 -14.35 0.12
C SER A 92 13.93 -14.37 -1.42
N LYS A 93 15.05 -14.46 -2.13
CA LYS A 93 15.06 -14.59 -3.60
C LYS A 93 14.31 -15.85 -4.08
N SER A 94 14.17 -16.86 -3.22
CA SER A 94 13.42 -18.07 -3.53
C SER A 94 11.90 -17.94 -3.34
N ALA A 95 11.43 -16.83 -2.76
CA ALA A 95 9.99 -16.61 -2.59
C ALA A 95 9.31 -16.43 -3.96
N PRO A 96 8.11 -17.01 -4.16
CA PRO A 96 7.43 -16.87 -5.45
C PRO A 96 7.00 -15.43 -5.73
N GLY A 97 6.75 -15.12 -6.99
CA GLY A 97 6.32 -13.80 -7.42
C GLY A 97 7.47 -12.81 -7.55
N ARG A 98 7.14 -11.56 -7.71
CA ARG A 98 8.09 -10.48 -7.96
C ARG A 98 7.95 -9.36 -6.91
N GLY A 99 9.06 -8.68 -6.62
CA GLY A 99 9.08 -7.57 -5.66
C GLY A 99 9.06 -6.20 -6.31
N VAL A 100 9.10 -6.16 -7.64
CA VAL A 100 9.09 -4.91 -8.41
C VAL A 100 8.33 -5.14 -9.71
N GLY A 101 7.53 -4.15 -10.13
CA GLY A 101 6.80 -4.18 -11.38
C GLY A 101 6.97 -2.89 -12.16
N LEU A 102 7.21 -3.00 -13.46
CA LEU A 102 7.21 -1.86 -14.37
C LEU A 102 5.94 -1.96 -15.23
N PHE A 103 4.99 -1.09 -14.95
CA PHE A 103 3.66 -1.12 -15.53
C PHE A 103 3.47 -0.01 -16.57
N THR A 104 2.53 -0.22 -17.47
CA THR A 104 2.11 0.81 -18.42
C THR A 104 0.87 1.51 -17.87
N ALA A 105 1.00 2.81 -17.64
CA ALA A 105 -0.12 3.69 -17.25
C ALA A 105 -0.69 4.38 -18.48
N THR A 106 -1.62 5.31 -18.29
CA THR A 106 -2.25 6.05 -19.39
C THR A 106 -1.19 6.76 -20.25
N ARG A 107 -1.46 6.89 -21.53
CA ARG A 107 -0.57 7.51 -22.55
C ARG A 107 0.77 6.77 -22.69
N GLY A 108 0.83 5.47 -22.35
CA GLY A 108 2.02 4.63 -22.49
C GLY A 108 3.14 4.92 -21.50
N ARG A 109 2.91 5.78 -20.50
CA ARG A 109 3.93 6.11 -19.49
C ARG A 109 4.22 4.93 -18.57
N LYS A 110 5.41 4.81 -18.12
CA LYS A 110 5.81 3.67 -17.26
C LYS A 110 5.88 4.05 -15.78
N UNK A 111 5.25 3.31 -14.66
CA UNK A 111 5.19 3.42 -13.42
C UNK A 111 5.84 2.32 -12.88
N LEU A 112 6.92 2.51 -12.20
CA LEU A 112 7.57 1.43 -11.43
C LEU A 112 7.00 1.41 -10.02
N VAL A 113 6.57 0.24 -9.57
CA VAL A 113 6.04 0.03 -8.21
C VAL A 113 6.89 -1.03 -7.53
N THR A 114 7.31 -0.77 -6.29
CA THR A 114 8.00 -1.75 -5.45
C THR A 114 7.56 -1.58 -4.00
N GLN A 115 7.68 -2.64 -3.21
CA GLN A 115 7.37 -2.62 -1.79
C GLN A 115 8.51 -3.27 -1.03
N VAL A 116 8.87 -2.72 0.13
CA VAL A 116 9.84 -3.34 1.05
C VAL A 116 9.26 -3.41 2.45
N LEU A 117 9.68 -4.42 3.19
CA LEU A 117 9.38 -4.56 4.62
C LEU A 117 10.50 -3.92 5.44
N GLY A 118 10.12 -3.20 6.48
CA GLY A 118 11.09 -2.69 7.45
C GLY A 118 11.62 -3.81 8.36
N GLN A 119 12.47 -3.42 9.29
CA GLN A 119 13.09 -4.33 10.25
C GLN A 119 12.75 -3.98 11.68
N VAL A 120 12.59 -2.67 11.98
CA VAL A 120 12.36 -2.20 13.35
C VAL A 120 10.97 -2.63 13.83
N PHE A 121 10.92 -3.39 14.90
CA PHE A 121 9.69 -3.95 15.51
C PHE A 121 8.91 -4.93 14.60
N MET A 122 9.48 -5.35 13.47
CA MET A 122 8.86 -6.36 12.62
C MET A 122 9.15 -7.77 13.16
N LYS A 123 8.19 -8.69 12.95
CA LYS A 123 8.25 -10.05 13.52
C LYS A 123 9.40 -10.92 12.98
N ARG A 124 9.86 -10.65 11.75
CA ARG A 124 10.86 -11.48 11.08
C ARG A 124 12.03 -10.64 10.59
N PRO A 125 13.25 -11.19 10.55
CA PRO A 125 14.38 -10.52 9.92
C PRO A 125 14.25 -10.64 8.39
N TYR A 126 13.96 -9.54 7.76
CA TYR A 126 13.93 -9.45 6.29
C TYR A 126 15.27 -8.86 5.80
N UNK A 127 15.56 -8.87 4.58
CA UNK A 127 16.63 -8.34 4.02
C UNK A 127 16.60 -6.93 4.21
N ASP A 128 17.76 -6.31 4.11
CA ASP A 128 17.89 -4.88 4.31
C ASP A 128 17.05 -4.11 3.29
N PRO A 129 16.03 -3.35 3.72
CA PRO A 129 15.17 -2.62 2.77
C PRO A 129 15.92 -1.52 2.01
N PHE A 130 16.89 -0.86 2.64
CA PHE A 130 17.63 0.24 2.01
C PHE A 130 18.51 -0.27 0.86
N SER A 131 19.26 -1.34 1.08
CA SER A 131 20.05 -1.99 0.02
C SER A 131 19.18 -2.48 -1.12
N SER A 132 18.02 -3.04 -0.80
CA SER A 132 17.07 -3.53 -1.80
C SER A 132 16.55 -2.39 -2.68
N ILE A 133 16.15 -1.29 -2.08
CA ILE A 133 15.67 -0.11 -2.82
C ILE A 133 16.81 0.54 -3.61
N GLU A 134 18.01 0.63 -3.05
CA GLU A 134 19.18 1.19 -3.74
C GLU A 134 19.44 0.46 -5.07
N GLU A 135 19.38 -0.87 -5.04
CA GLU A 135 19.57 -1.70 -6.24
C GLU A 135 18.53 -1.36 -7.32
N ILE A 136 17.27 -1.20 -6.92
CA ILE A 136 16.18 -0.88 -7.86
C ILE A 136 16.35 0.53 -8.43
N LEU A 137 16.63 1.52 -7.58
CA LEU A 137 16.76 2.91 -8.03
C LEU A 137 17.98 3.12 -8.96
N LYS A 138 19.07 2.37 -8.74
CA LYS A 138 20.23 2.38 -9.66
C LYS A 138 19.88 1.77 -11.02
N ARG A 139 19.11 0.67 -11.01
CA ARG A 139 18.71 -0.04 -12.22
C ARG A 139 17.68 0.72 -13.05
N HIS A 140 16.83 1.48 -12.38
CA HIS A 140 15.71 2.21 -12.99
C HIS A 140 15.70 3.66 -12.51
N PRO A 141 16.61 4.50 -13.04
CA PRO A 141 16.62 5.93 -12.63
C PRO A 141 15.31 6.61 -13.01
N LEU A 142 14.80 7.45 -12.09
CA LEU A 142 13.58 8.23 -12.31
C LEU A 142 13.78 9.20 -13.49
N GLY A 143 12.79 9.29 -14.37
CA GLY A 143 12.87 10.09 -15.59
C GLY A 143 13.55 9.38 -16.74
N GLY A 144 14.10 8.17 -16.49
CA GLY A 144 14.66 7.30 -17.51
C GLY A 144 13.60 6.34 -18.04
N GLN A 145 13.80 5.05 -17.78
CA GLN A 145 12.83 4.01 -18.16
C GLN A 145 11.49 4.16 -17.41
N ALA A 146 11.53 4.65 -16.17
CA ALA A 146 10.35 4.88 -15.36
C ALA A 146 10.01 6.38 -15.31
N ALA A 147 8.85 6.75 -15.82
CA ALA A 147 8.33 8.12 -15.73
C ALA A 147 7.89 8.46 -14.30
N ALA A 148 7.57 7.45 -13.50
CA ALA A 148 7.27 7.59 -12.07
C ALA A 148 7.69 6.34 -11.32
N ILE A 149 8.08 6.51 -10.05
CA ILE A 149 8.49 5.42 -9.16
C ILE A 149 7.76 5.59 -7.84
N VAL A 150 7.06 4.53 -7.40
CA VAL A 150 6.37 4.50 -6.10
C VAL A 150 6.98 3.38 -5.25
N VAL A 151 7.35 3.73 -4.03
CA VAL A 151 7.85 2.79 -3.02
C VAL A 151 6.83 2.70 -1.88
N ASP A 152 6.29 1.50 -1.66
CA ASP A 152 5.44 1.18 -0.51
C ASP A 152 6.38 0.71 0.62
N MET A 153 6.56 1.54 1.66
CA MET A 153 7.42 1.20 2.82
C MET A 153 6.56 0.56 3.89
N HIS A 154 6.46 -0.76 3.85
CA HIS A 154 5.58 -1.54 4.73
C HIS A 154 6.32 -1.87 6.04
N CYS A 155 6.11 -1.05 7.07
CA CYS A 155 6.83 -1.26 8.33
C CYS A 155 6.13 -0.59 9.51
N GLU A 156 6.54 -0.99 10.72
CA GLU A 156 5.96 -0.48 11.97
C GLU A 156 6.50 0.91 12.33
N ALA A 157 7.83 1.10 12.29
CA ALA A 157 8.47 2.28 12.88
C ALA A 157 8.41 3.50 11.97
N THR A 158 7.83 4.60 12.46
CA THR A 158 7.76 5.86 11.70
C THR A 158 9.15 6.41 11.36
N SER A 159 10.14 6.21 12.24
CA SER A 159 11.53 6.62 11.98
C SER A 159 12.10 5.90 10.75
N GLU A 160 11.82 4.61 10.62
CA GLU A 160 12.28 3.83 9.47
C GLU A 160 11.58 4.27 8.18
N LYS A 161 10.28 4.59 8.26
CA LYS A 161 9.51 5.13 7.13
C LYS A 161 10.08 6.47 6.66
N MET A 162 10.32 7.40 7.59
CA MET A 162 10.87 8.71 7.28
C MET A 162 12.28 8.60 6.69
N ALA A 163 13.11 7.71 7.26
CA ALA A 163 14.45 7.44 6.74
C ALA A 163 14.39 6.97 5.27
N MET A 164 13.45 6.06 4.94
CA MET A 164 13.26 5.61 3.56
C MET A 164 12.83 6.76 2.64
N GLY A 165 11.93 7.63 3.13
CA GLY A 165 11.53 8.83 2.38
C GLY A 165 12.73 9.68 1.99
N HIS A 166 13.56 10.04 2.98
CA HIS A 166 14.77 10.84 2.75
C HIS A 166 15.80 10.12 1.88
N PHE A 167 15.96 8.81 2.07
CA PHE A 167 16.86 7.98 1.27
C PHE A 167 16.49 8.02 -0.22
N CYS A 168 15.19 8.04 -0.51
CA CYS A 168 14.67 8.04 -1.89
C CYS A 168 14.50 9.45 -2.46
N ASP A 169 14.71 10.51 -1.65
CA ASP A 169 14.35 11.87 -2.05
C ASP A 169 15.08 12.31 -3.33
N GLY A 170 14.30 12.68 -4.33
CA GLY A 170 14.77 13.07 -5.67
C GLY A 170 14.96 11.88 -6.61
N ARG A 171 14.82 10.64 -6.12
CA ARG A 171 15.02 9.41 -6.91
C ARG A 171 13.74 8.58 -7.05
N ALA A 172 12.69 8.93 -6.31
CA ALA A 172 11.36 8.33 -6.43
C ALA A 172 10.31 9.44 -6.51
N SER A 173 9.18 9.14 -7.11
CA SER A 173 8.04 10.07 -7.17
C SER A 173 7.33 10.15 -5.82
N MET A 174 7.18 9.00 -5.16
CA MET A 174 6.49 8.91 -3.88
C MET A 174 7.03 7.74 -3.05
N VAL A 175 7.24 7.98 -1.77
CA VAL A 175 7.41 6.94 -0.75
C VAL A 175 6.22 7.07 0.19
N VAL A 176 5.45 6.02 0.32
CA VAL A 176 4.27 5.99 1.18
C VAL A 176 4.35 4.77 2.10
N GLY A 177 4.08 4.98 3.39
CA GLY A 177 4.09 3.88 4.35
C GLY A 177 2.76 3.15 4.42
N SER A 178 2.83 1.90 4.86
CA SER A 178 1.68 1.03 5.13
C SER A 178 1.97 0.20 6.38
N HIS A 179 1.08 -0.70 6.77
CA HIS A 179 1.21 -1.62 7.91
C HIS A 179 0.53 -1.14 9.20
N THR A 180 0.64 0.13 9.58
CA THR A 180 0.10 0.55 10.89
C THR A 180 -1.40 0.82 10.85
N HIS A 181 -1.98 0.91 9.66
CA HIS A 181 -3.43 1.07 9.41
C HIS A 181 -3.99 2.46 9.75
N ILE A 182 -3.20 3.38 10.29
CA ILE A 182 -3.68 4.70 10.71
C ILE A 182 -3.10 5.77 9.79
N PRO A 183 -3.94 6.57 9.12
CA PRO A 183 -3.42 7.59 8.21
C PRO A 183 -2.72 8.69 9.01
N THR A 184 -1.46 8.97 8.64
CA THR A 184 -0.66 9.97 9.34
C THR A 184 -0.85 11.36 8.73
N ALA A 185 -0.56 12.38 9.52
CA ALA A 185 -0.82 13.78 9.14
C ALA A 185 0.40 14.46 8.46
N ASP A 186 1.44 13.69 8.10
CA ASP A 186 2.76 14.23 7.73
C ASP A 186 3.02 14.24 6.21
N ALA A 187 1.95 14.28 5.42
CA ALA A 187 2.11 14.36 3.95
C ALA A 187 2.88 15.62 3.54
N UNK A 188 4.02 15.33 2.80
CA UNK A 188 4.89 16.30 2.41
C UNK A 188 5.49 15.97 1.10
N ILE A 189 5.91 17.06 0.38
CA ILE A 189 6.90 16.86 -0.68
C ILE A 189 8.27 17.21 -0.11
N LEU A 190 9.19 16.27 -0.20
CA LEU A 190 10.54 16.42 0.34
C LEU A 190 11.37 17.37 -0.56
N ASN A 191 12.51 17.82 -0.04
CA ASN A 191 13.27 18.93 -0.64
C ASN A 191 13.74 18.67 -2.09
N ARG A 192 13.93 17.41 -2.46
CA ARG A 192 14.39 17.05 -3.82
C ARG A 192 13.24 16.52 -4.70
N GLY A 193 11.99 16.59 -4.22
CA GLY A 193 10.81 16.36 -5.04
C GLY A 193 10.12 15.01 -4.88
N THR A 194 10.45 14.23 -3.87
CA THR A 194 9.72 12.98 -3.59
C THR A 194 8.53 13.29 -2.67
N GLY A 195 7.33 12.86 -3.06
CA GLY A 195 6.17 12.89 -2.18
C GLY A 195 6.32 11.87 -1.05
N PHE A 196 5.95 12.23 0.17
CA PHE A 196 6.12 11.34 1.33
C PHE A 196 4.93 11.43 2.30
N GLN A 197 4.50 10.28 2.80
CA GLN A 197 3.60 10.18 3.96
C GLN A 197 3.96 8.90 4.73
N SER A 198 4.06 9.00 6.08
CA SER A 198 4.47 7.87 6.93
C SER A 198 3.53 6.67 6.83
N ASP A 199 2.20 6.90 6.76
CA ASP A 199 1.27 5.79 6.55
C ASP A 199 0.02 6.29 5.85
N ALA A 200 -0.39 5.59 4.80
CA ALA A 200 -1.59 5.91 4.04
C ALA A 200 -2.88 5.65 4.86
N GLY A 201 -2.79 4.81 5.88
CA GLY A 201 -3.95 4.29 6.61
C GLY A 201 -4.53 3.04 5.96
N MET A 202 -5.56 2.47 6.54
CA MET A 202 -6.21 1.27 5.98
C MET A 202 -7.45 1.63 5.18
N CYS A 203 -7.86 0.70 4.33
CA CYS A 203 -9.20 0.67 3.74
C CYS A 203 -10.01 -0.34 4.55
N GLY A 204 -10.76 0.16 5.54
CA GLY A 204 -11.45 -0.70 6.49
C GLY A 204 -12.29 0.08 7.49
N ASP A 205 -12.88 -0.64 8.42
CA ASP A 205 -13.74 -0.05 9.45
C ASP A 205 -12.88 0.55 10.58
N TYR A 206 -13.00 1.85 10.80
CA TYR A 206 -12.26 2.56 11.85
C TYR A 206 -12.94 2.49 13.22
N ASP A 207 -14.15 1.91 13.35
CA ASP A 207 -14.73 1.56 14.65
C ASP A 207 -14.22 0.17 15.09
N SER A 208 -12.92 0.08 15.23
CA SER A 208 -12.18 -1.18 15.38
C SER A 208 -10.87 -0.94 16.11
N VAL A 209 -10.11 -1.98 16.34
CA VAL A 209 -8.69 -1.86 16.74
C VAL A 209 -7.87 -2.26 15.51
N ILE A 210 -7.40 -1.27 14.79
CA ILE A 210 -6.65 -1.39 13.52
C ILE A 210 -7.31 -2.38 12.51
N GLY A 211 -8.65 -2.30 12.42
CA GLY A 211 -9.42 -3.13 11.48
C GLY A 211 -10.01 -4.39 12.09
N MET A 212 -9.63 -4.76 13.32
CA MET A 212 -10.14 -5.94 14.00
C MET A 212 -11.28 -5.58 14.96
N GLU A 213 -12.33 -6.43 15.03
CA GLU A 213 -13.44 -6.27 15.96
C GLU A 213 -12.91 -6.10 17.39
N LYS A 214 -13.46 -5.14 18.09
CA LYS A 214 -12.90 -4.59 19.34
C LYS A 214 -12.78 -5.56 20.53
N UNK A 215 -13.51 -6.44 20.64
CA UNK A 215 -13.67 -7.20 21.75
C UNK A 215 -12.49 -7.94 22.17
N GLU A 216 -11.91 -8.67 21.20
CA GLU A 216 -10.74 -9.50 21.54
C GLU A 216 -9.45 -8.68 21.71
N PRO A 217 -9.13 -7.69 20.87
CA PRO A 217 -7.97 -6.84 21.13
C PRO A 217 -8.02 -6.13 22.48
N LEU A 218 -9.17 -5.53 22.82
CA LEU A 218 -9.34 -4.85 24.12
C LEU A 218 -9.11 -5.83 25.27
N ARG A 219 -9.69 -7.04 25.19
CA ARG A 219 -9.50 -8.07 26.21
C ARG A 219 -8.03 -8.42 26.39
N ARG A 220 -7.30 -8.58 25.32
CA ARG A 220 -5.86 -8.90 25.38
C ARG A 220 -5.04 -7.79 26.04
N PHE A 221 -5.35 -6.58 25.71
CA PHE A 221 -4.70 -5.45 26.41
C PHE A 221 -5.03 -5.38 27.89
N UNK A 222 -6.21 -5.76 28.12
CA UNK A 222 -6.70 -5.70 29.36
C UNK A 222 -6.31 -6.75 30.25
N THR A 223 -6.09 -7.92 29.73
CA THR A 223 -5.82 -9.09 30.60
C THR A 223 -4.48 -9.77 30.34
N GLY A 224 -3.84 -9.47 29.22
CA GLY A 224 -2.67 -10.19 28.72
C GLY A 224 -2.99 -11.58 28.14
N MET A 225 -4.28 -11.97 28.05
CA MET A 225 -4.66 -13.34 27.74
C MET A 225 -5.56 -13.41 26.49
N PRO A 226 -5.18 -14.17 25.46
CA PRO A 226 -6.08 -14.41 24.33
C PRO A 226 -7.22 -15.35 24.72
N LYS A 227 -8.41 -15.13 24.14
CA LYS A 227 -9.57 -16.00 24.28
C LYS A 227 -10.05 -16.50 22.92
N ALA A 228 -9.95 -15.69 21.89
CA ALA A 228 -10.44 -16.00 20.55
C ALA A 228 -9.45 -15.53 19.51
N ARG A 229 -9.67 -15.86 18.26
CA ARG A 229 -8.94 -15.29 17.13
C ARG A 229 -9.44 -13.87 16.85
N PHE A 230 -8.58 -13.04 16.31
CA PHE A 230 -9.00 -11.75 15.80
C PHE A 230 -9.90 -11.94 14.57
N GLU A 231 -10.95 -11.14 14.49
CA GLU A 231 -11.86 -11.11 13.34
C GLU A 231 -11.94 -9.69 12.80
N PRO A 232 -11.93 -9.51 11.48
CA PRO A 232 -12.08 -8.16 10.92
C PRO A 232 -13.43 -7.54 11.31
N ALA A 233 -13.44 -6.24 11.55
CA ALA A 233 -14.67 -5.48 11.80
C ALA A 233 -15.53 -5.43 10.53
N UNK A 234 -16.69 -5.20 10.60
CA UNK A 234 -17.54 -5.29 9.57
C UNK A 234 -18.29 -4.11 9.29
N GLY A 235 -18.10 -3.04 9.96
CA GLY A 235 -18.80 -1.74 9.80
C GLY A 235 -18.45 -1.01 8.51
N PRO A 236 -18.98 0.24 8.33
CA PRO A 236 -18.69 1.01 7.13
C PRO A 236 -17.20 1.33 7.01
N ALA A 237 -16.60 1.00 5.88
CA ALA A 237 -15.17 1.21 5.66
C ALA A 237 -14.88 2.63 5.19
N THR A 238 -13.81 3.22 5.74
CA THR A 238 -13.17 4.40 5.15
C THR A 238 -12.09 3.90 4.20
N LEU A 239 -12.03 4.46 3.00
CA LEU A 239 -10.92 4.26 2.07
C LEU A 239 -9.88 5.33 2.32
N CYS A 240 -8.69 4.93 2.78
CA CYS A 240 -7.58 5.84 3.00
C CYS A 240 -6.49 5.63 1.95
N GLY A 241 -5.87 6.72 1.52
CA GLY A 241 -4.81 6.65 0.54
C GLY A 241 -4.10 7.97 0.34
N VAL A 242 -3.19 7.97 -0.62
CA VAL A 242 -2.38 9.14 -0.98
C VAL A 242 -2.41 9.30 -2.50
N LEU A 243 -2.75 10.49 -2.96
CA LEU A 243 -2.72 10.86 -4.38
C LEU A 243 -1.50 11.72 -4.64
N VAL A 244 -0.59 11.25 -5.51
CA VAL A 244 0.54 12.05 -5.98
C VAL A 244 0.29 12.46 -7.43
N GLU A 245 0.62 13.71 -7.76
CA GLU A 245 0.72 14.18 -9.14
C GLU A 245 2.18 14.49 -9.44
N THR A 246 2.67 13.96 -10.58
CA THR A 246 4.10 14.08 -10.93
C THR A 246 4.30 14.88 -12.20
N UNK A 247 5.29 15.39 -12.29
CA UNK A 247 5.70 16.02 -13.32
C UNK A 247 6.08 15.09 -14.32
N ASP A 248 5.63 15.19 -15.56
CA ASP A 248 5.89 14.21 -16.61
C ASP A 248 7.34 14.22 -17.11
N THR A 249 8.02 15.33 -16.98
CA THR A 249 9.42 15.46 -17.46
C THR A 249 10.44 14.90 -16.47
N THR A 250 10.18 15.03 -15.16
CA THR A 250 11.14 14.64 -14.12
C THR A 250 10.70 13.43 -13.31
N GLY A 251 9.39 13.19 -13.23
CA GLY A 251 8.82 12.20 -12.34
C GLY A 251 8.70 12.67 -10.89
N HIS A 252 9.20 13.85 -10.55
CA HIS A 252 9.09 14.40 -9.20
C HIS A 252 7.63 14.79 -8.90
N ALA A 253 7.25 14.71 -7.62
CA ALA A 253 5.93 15.12 -7.16
C ALA A 253 5.77 16.64 -7.27
N ASN A 254 4.67 17.09 -7.85
CA ASN A 254 4.28 18.49 -7.82
C ASN A 254 3.06 18.74 -6.93
N SER A 255 2.37 17.69 -6.53
CA SER A 255 1.24 17.74 -5.59
C SER A 255 1.14 16.41 -4.85
N LEU A 256 0.79 16.47 -3.58
CA LEU A 256 0.53 15.28 -2.75
C LEU A 256 -0.68 15.56 -1.88
N LYS A 257 -1.67 14.68 -1.91
CA LYS A 257 -2.92 14.86 -1.15
C LYS A 257 -3.30 13.57 -0.45
N MET A 258 -3.66 13.69 0.82
CA MET A 258 -4.29 12.59 1.55
C MET A 258 -5.70 12.38 0.99
N VAL A 259 -6.07 11.11 0.80
CA VAL A 259 -7.40 10.72 0.34
C VAL A 259 -8.10 9.94 1.47
N ARG A 260 -9.26 10.42 1.88
CA ARG A 260 -10.14 9.71 2.82
C ARG A 260 -11.58 9.86 2.31
N CYS A 261 -12.25 8.73 2.07
CA CYS A 261 -13.65 8.76 1.66
C CYS A 261 -14.44 7.63 2.29
N GLY A 262 -15.70 7.92 2.59
CA GLY A 262 -16.60 6.97 3.24
C GLY A 262 -16.31 6.76 4.72
N GLY A 263 -17.11 5.91 5.34
CA GLY A 263 -16.91 5.46 6.72
C GLY A 263 -16.91 6.56 7.77
N ARG A 264 -15.96 6.51 8.70
CA ARG A 264 -15.98 7.33 9.92
C ARG A 264 -15.01 8.51 9.96
N LEU A 265 -13.91 8.44 9.23
CA LEU A 265 -12.90 9.51 9.30
C LEU A 265 -13.37 10.75 8.53
N ASP A 266 -12.85 11.91 8.91
CA ASP A 266 -13.11 13.17 8.19
C ASP A 266 -12.73 13.00 6.72
N GLN A 267 -13.67 13.27 5.84
CA GLN A 267 -13.48 13.00 4.41
C GLN A 267 -12.73 14.13 3.72
N THR A 268 -11.81 13.75 2.83
CA THR A 268 -11.13 14.69 1.94
C THR A 268 -11.70 14.63 0.53
N VAL A 269 -12.43 13.58 0.21
CA VAL A 269 -13.09 13.35 -1.08
C VAL A 269 -14.47 12.74 -0.83
N GLU A 270 -15.50 13.31 -1.41
CA GLU A 270 -16.86 12.74 -1.40
C GLU A 270 -17.08 12.00 -2.73
N ILE A 271 -17.60 10.77 -2.68
CA ILE A 271 -17.93 9.95 -3.88
C ILE A 271 -19.42 9.65 -3.87
#